data_f9d6e8813245bb66196f4b947e83b8f1
#
_entry.id   f9d6e8813245bb66196f4b947e83b8f1
#
_cell.length_a   1.000
_cell.length_b   1.000
_cell.length_c   1.000
_cell.angle_alpha   90.00
_cell.angle_beta   90.00
_cell.angle_gamma   90.00
#
_symmetry.space_group_name_H-M   'P 1'
#
loop_
_entity.id
_entity.type
_entity.pdbx_description
1 polymer ?
#
loop_
_entity_poly.entity_id
_entity_poly.type
_entity_poly.pdbx_seq_one_letter_code
_entity_poly.pdbx_strand_id
1 'polypeptide(L)'
;MSNLSGKKVEFPEFYQQTYGLSYADEIATLKYGYAMLTIAGADGEVSVAEMNWLINHQRSINVPEEIIEAYKVFDYKNANLEELVPDINRCDVPFSVPRTLIFDAIQMCRADSEFATQEQMAVKKAAKLLGVPDDIVLALNRLVDQEESLNAMRRALLETERL
;
A
#
# COMPACT_ATOMS: atom_id res chain seq x y z
N MET A 1 22.46 6.32 6.55
CA MET A 1 21.05 6.29 6.97
C MET A 1 20.85 7.34 8.05
N SER A 2 20.17 8.42 7.72
CA SER A 2 19.77 9.41 8.69
C SER A 2 18.86 8.77 9.75
N ASN A 3 18.94 9.29 10.98
CA ASN A 3 18.26 8.76 12.14
C ASN A 3 16.74 8.96 12.00
N LEU A 4 16.03 8.01 11.40
CA LEU A 4 14.56 8.03 11.18
C LEU A 4 13.76 7.86 12.49
N SER A 5 14.46 7.59 13.62
CA SER A 5 13.82 7.36 14.92
C SER A 5 13.19 8.64 15.46
N GLY A 6 11.87 8.61 15.62
CA GLY A 6 11.10 9.67 16.28
C GLY A 6 10.57 10.77 15.35
N LYS A 7 10.80 10.69 14.04
CA LYS A 7 10.17 11.58 13.07
C LYS A 7 8.82 11.04 12.63
N LYS A 8 7.89 11.96 12.34
CA LYS A 8 6.52 11.64 11.91
C LYS A 8 6.26 12.15 10.50
N VAL A 9 5.53 11.35 9.74
CA VAL A 9 4.91 11.76 8.47
C VAL A 9 3.51 12.28 8.81
N GLU A 10 3.25 13.54 8.57
CA GLU A 10 1.92 14.14 8.75
C GLU A 10 1.11 13.96 7.47
N PHE A 11 -0.04 13.32 7.59
CA PHE A 11 -0.92 13.05 6.45
C PHE A 11 -1.79 14.26 6.10
N PRO A 12 -2.12 14.46 4.81
CA PRO A 12 -2.97 15.56 4.38
C PRO A 12 -4.40 15.40 4.89
N GLU A 13 -5.13 16.52 4.96
CA GLU A 13 -6.48 16.57 5.54
C GLU A 13 -7.46 15.59 4.89
N PHE A 14 -7.41 15.44 3.56
CA PHE A 14 -8.29 14.48 2.88
C PHE A 14 -8.07 13.03 3.35
N TYR A 15 -6.83 12.65 3.65
CA TYR A 15 -6.49 11.32 4.14
C TYR A 15 -6.97 11.12 5.58
N GLN A 16 -6.85 12.17 6.41
CA GLN A 16 -7.38 12.17 7.77
C GLN A 16 -8.90 12.00 7.78
N GLN A 17 -9.61 12.69 6.89
CA GLN A 17 -11.06 12.59 6.76
C GLN A 17 -11.52 11.23 6.24
N THR A 18 -10.78 10.64 5.30
CA THR A 18 -11.15 9.36 4.66
C THR A 18 -10.79 8.16 5.52
N TYR A 19 -9.61 8.17 6.13
CA TYR A 19 -9.04 7.01 6.82
C TYR A 19 -8.83 7.21 8.33
N GLY A 20 -9.12 8.39 8.88
CA GLY A 20 -8.95 8.70 10.29
C GLY A 20 -7.50 8.77 10.78
N LEU A 21 -6.53 8.78 9.86
CA LEU A 21 -5.10 8.76 10.14
C LEU A 21 -4.50 10.16 10.00
N SER A 22 -3.95 10.72 11.08
CA SER A 22 -3.32 12.05 11.07
C SER A 22 -1.83 12.00 10.81
N TYR A 23 -1.15 10.96 11.26
CA TYR A 23 0.30 10.79 11.10
C TYR A 23 0.70 9.32 11.22
N ALA A 24 1.90 8.99 10.75
CA ALA A 24 2.60 7.75 11.02
C ALA A 24 4.07 8.02 11.38
N ASP A 25 4.71 7.06 12.04
CA ASP A 25 6.16 7.07 12.25
C ASP A 25 6.89 6.81 10.92
N GLU A 26 8.00 7.51 10.65
CA GLU A 26 8.77 7.33 9.41
C GLU A 26 9.28 5.90 9.23
N ILE A 27 9.67 5.22 10.33
CA ILE A 27 10.11 3.82 10.26
C ILE A 27 8.94 2.91 9.89
N ALA A 28 7.77 3.12 10.50
CA ALA A 28 6.56 2.37 10.17
C ALA A 28 6.16 2.58 8.70
N THR A 29 6.23 3.83 8.22
CA THR A 29 5.95 4.18 6.82
C THR A 29 6.93 3.51 5.86
N LEU A 30 8.24 3.50 6.18
CA LEU A 30 9.26 2.82 5.39
C LEU A 30 8.98 1.30 5.31
N LYS A 31 8.72 0.67 6.45
CA LYS A 31 8.44 -0.78 6.51
C LYS A 31 7.12 -1.16 5.85
N TYR A 32 6.13 -0.26 5.90
CA TYR A 32 4.87 -0.40 5.18
C TYR A 32 5.10 -0.51 3.66
N GLY A 33 5.85 0.41 3.06
CA GLY A 33 6.19 0.33 1.64
C GLY A 33 7.04 -0.88 1.28
N TYR A 34 7.97 -1.30 2.14
CA TYR A 34 8.74 -2.52 1.96
C TYR A 34 7.85 -3.78 1.96
N ALA A 35 6.87 -3.85 2.84
CA ALA A 35 5.91 -4.95 2.86
C ALA A 35 5.07 -4.99 1.57
N MET A 36 4.63 -3.84 1.07
CA MET A 36 3.90 -3.75 -0.20
C MET A 36 4.75 -4.24 -1.38
N LEU A 37 6.01 -3.81 -1.47
CA LEU A 37 6.95 -4.27 -2.49
C LEU A 37 7.23 -5.78 -2.42
N THR A 38 7.32 -6.32 -1.22
CA THR A 38 7.50 -7.77 -1.00
C THR A 38 6.28 -8.56 -1.45
N ILE A 39 5.08 -8.02 -1.27
CA ILE A 39 3.82 -8.66 -1.72
C ILE A 39 3.72 -8.57 -3.25
N ALA A 40 3.89 -7.39 -3.82
CA ALA A 40 3.81 -7.18 -5.26
C ALA A 40 4.89 -7.96 -6.04
N GLY A 41 6.10 -8.03 -5.50
CA GLY A 41 7.19 -8.81 -6.11
C GLY A 41 7.13 -10.32 -5.90
N ALA A 42 6.02 -10.88 -5.38
CA ALA A 42 5.91 -12.31 -5.08
C ALA A 42 5.86 -13.21 -6.32
N ASP A 43 5.50 -12.67 -7.48
CA ASP A 43 5.56 -13.36 -8.78
C ASP A 43 6.97 -13.33 -9.40
N GLY A 44 7.90 -12.56 -8.81
CA GLY A 44 9.31 -12.45 -9.19
C GLY A 44 9.74 -11.05 -9.60
N GLU A 45 8.82 -10.14 -9.90
CA GLU A 45 9.10 -8.78 -10.34
C GLU A 45 8.04 -7.79 -9.87
N VAL A 46 8.46 -6.59 -9.45
CA VAL A 46 7.57 -5.44 -9.29
C VAL A 46 7.54 -4.68 -10.60
N SER A 47 6.41 -4.64 -11.26
CA SER A 47 6.23 -3.94 -12.54
C SER A 47 6.41 -2.43 -12.39
N VAL A 48 6.66 -1.75 -13.52
CA VAL A 48 6.77 -0.28 -13.56
C VAL A 48 5.44 0.38 -13.11
N ALA A 49 4.30 -0.22 -13.46
CA ALA A 49 3.00 0.28 -13.07
C ALA A 49 2.77 0.19 -11.55
N GLU A 50 3.13 -0.92 -10.94
CA GLU A 50 3.04 -1.13 -9.49
C GLU A 50 3.97 -0.20 -8.72
N MET A 51 5.23 -0.08 -9.15
CA MET A 51 6.18 0.86 -8.55
C MET A 51 5.68 2.31 -8.64
N ASN A 52 5.14 2.71 -9.80
CA ASN A 52 4.57 4.04 -9.99
C ASN A 52 3.33 4.25 -9.11
N TRP A 53 2.49 3.24 -8.96
CA TRP A 53 1.34 3.31 -8.06
C TRP A 53 1.80 3.58 -6.62
N LEU A 54 2.75 2.79 -6.11
CA LEU A 54 3.30 2.98 -4.76
C LEU A 54 3.86 4.38 -4.57
N ILE A 55 4.73 4.83 -5.48
CA ILE A 55 5.39 6.14 -5.39
C ILE A 55 4.34 7.27 -5.38
N ASN A 56 3.38 7.24 -6.29
CA ASN A 56 2.35 8.26 -6.41
C ASN A 56 1.42 8.26 -5.18
N HIS A 57 1.04 7.09 -4.70
CA HIS A 57 0.24 6.96 -3.48
C HIS A 57 0.97 7.56 -2.28
N GLN A 58 2.22 7.16 -2.05
CA GLN A 58 3.00 7.61 -0.90
C GLN A 58 3.29 9.13 -0.97
N ARG A 59 3.57 9.68 -2.15
CA ARG A 59 3.71 11.13 -2.34
C ARG A 59 2.41 11.88 -2.05
N SER A 60 1.27 11.32 -2.44
CA SER A 60 -0.05 11.95 -2.19
C SER A 60 -0.38 12.10 -0.70
N ILE A 61 0.26 11.31 0.15
CA ILE A 61 0.10 11.34 1.61
C ILE A 61 1.30 11.95 2.34
N ASN A 62 2.11 12.74 1.65
CA ASN A 62 3.25 13.51 2.17
C ASN A 62 4.43 12.66 2.70
N VAL A 63 4.59 11.44 2.20
CA VAL A 63 5.79 10.65 2.56
C VAL A 63 7.04 11.34 2.03
N PRO A 64 8.07 11.52 2.87
CA PRO A 64 9.32 12.18 2.48
C PRO A 64 10.02 11.48 1.31
N GLU A 65 10.62 12.26 0.40
CA GLU A 65 11.29 11.73 -0.79
C GLU A 65 12.44 10.77 -0.44
N GLU A 66 13.09 10.95 0.71
CA GLU A 66 14.12 10.04 1.22
C GLU A 66 13.57 8.61 1.40
N ILE A 67 12.34 8.47 1.88
CA ILE A 67 11.65 7.17 2.00
C ILE A 67 11.27 6.62 0.63
N ILE A 68 10.79 7.50 -0.28
CA ILE A 68 10.45 7.12 -1.66
C ILE A 68 11.69 6.58 -2.40
N GLU A 69 12.85 7.22 -2.25
CA GLU A 69 14.09 6.72 -2.85
C GLU A 69 14.53 5.38 -2.26
N ALA A 70 14.29 5.15 -0.97
CA ALA A 70 14.57 3.86 -0.34
C ALA A 70 13.72 2.72 -0.93
N TYR A 71 12.47 2.98 -1.34
CA TYR A 71 11.62 1.97 -2.00
C TYR A 71 12.22 1.52 -3.34
N LYS A 72 12.79 2.41 -4.13
CA LYS A 72 13.36 2.12 -5.46
C LYS A 72 14.57 1.19 -5.43
N VAL A 73 15.27 1.16 -4.31
CA VAL A 73 16.51 0.36 -4.14
C VAL A 73 16.32 -0.82 -3.18
N PHE A 74 15.09 -1.04 -2.72
CA PHE A 74 14.81 -2.11 -1.78
C PHE A 74 14.87 -3.49 -2.44
N ASP A 75 15.60 -4.42 -1.84
CA ASP A 75 15.71 -5.81 -2.29
C ASP A 75 14.51 -6.65 -1.80
N TYR A 76 13.35 -6.44 -2.44
CA TYR A 76 12.11 -7.13 -2.11
C TYR A 76 12.17 -8.65 -2.39
N LYS A 77 13.05 -9.09 -3.29
CA LYS A 77 13.19 -10.51 -3.66
C LYS A 77 13.75 -11.36 -2.51
N ASN A 78 14.60 -10.77 -1.68
CA ASN A 78 15.20 -11.41 -0.52
C ASN A 78 14.53 -10.96 0.80
N ALA A 79 13.45 -10.18 0.74
CA ALA A 79 12.78 -9.67 1.92
C ALA A 79 11.85 -10.72 2.54
N ASN A 80 11.68 -10.63 3.87
CA ASN A 80 10.77 -11.46 4.64
C ASN A 80 9.68 -10.62 5.30
N LEU A 81 8.42 -10.88 4.95
CA LEU A 81 7.27 -10.19 5.56
C LEU A 81 7.22 -10.33 7.09
N GLU A 82 7.63 -11.48 7.63
CA GLU A 82 7.62 -11.73 9.06
C GLU A 82 8.53 -10.77 9.85
N GLU A 83 9.60 -10.26 9.20
CA GLU A 83 10.53 -9.30 9.78
C GLU A 83 10.03 -7.85 9.68
N LEU A 84 9.14 -7.56 8.73
CA LEU A 84 8.61 -6.22 8.48
C LEU A 84 7.37 -5.90 9.35
N VAL A 85 6.51 -6.89 9.59
CA VAL A 85 5.22 -6.75 10.28
C VAL A 85 5.33 -6.13 11.70
N PRO A 86 6.30 -6.48 12.56
CA PRO A 86 6.37 -5.91 13.91
C PRO A 86 6.53 -4.38 13.94
N ASP A 87 7.22 -3.80 12.96
CA ASP A 87 7.43 -2.36 12.89
C ASP A 87 6.21 -1.61 12.34
N ILE A 88 5.44 -2.25 11.47
CA ILE A 88 4.21 -1.68 10.90
C ILE A 88 3.12 -1.54 11.96
N ASN A 89 3.01 -2.50 12.87
CA ASN A 89 1.99 -2.53 13.93
C ASN A 89 2.25 -1.58 15.11
N ARG A 90 3.34 -0.81 15.09
CA ARG A 90 3.69 0.12 16.18
C ARG A 90 2.89 1.42 16.19
N CYS A 91 2.05 1.68 15.20
CA CYS A 91 1.23 2.88 15.17
C CYS A 91 0.02 2.71 16.10
N ASP A 92 -0.04 3.48 17.17
CA ASP A 92 -1.21 3.60 18.03
C ASP A 92 -2.20 4.59 17.40
N VAL A 93 -2.97 4.09 16.46
CA VAL A 93 -3.97 4.87 15.71
C VAL A 93 -5.31 4.16 15.77
N PRO A 94 -6.46 4.88 15.81
CA PRO A 94 -7.80 4.29 15.86
C PRO A 94 -8.21 3.59 14.57
N PHE A 95 -7.28 3.36 13.68
CA PHE A 95 -7.44 2.81 12.35
C PHE A 95 -6.68 1.50 12.19
N SER A 96 -7.23 0.54 11.49
CA SER A 96 -6.58 -0.76 11.30
C SER A 96 -5.49 -0.69 10.24
N VAL A 97 -4.26 -0.35 10.64
CA VAL A 97 -3.08 -0.38 9.76
C VAL A 97 -2.93 -1.72 9.02
N PRO A 98 -3.13 -2.90 9.66
CA PRO A 98 -3.13 -4.18 8.96
C PRO A 98 -4.11 -4.27 7.80
N ARG A 99 -5.35 -3.81 7.98
CA ARG A 99 -6.37 -3.86 6.91
C ARG A 99 -6.06 -2.89 5.78
N THR A 100 -5.53 -1.71 6.11
CA THR A 100 -5.10 -0.73 5.11
C THR A 100 -3.94 -1.27 4.28
N LEU A 101 -2.95 -1.90 4.90
CA LEU A 101 -1.83 -2.51 4.17
C LEU A 101 -2.33 -3.55 3.17
N ILE A 102 -3.28 -4.41 3.56
CA ILE A 102 -3.85 -5.41 2.64
C ILE A 102 -4.63 -4.73 1.52
N PHE A 103 -5.42 -3.69 1.83
CA PHE A 103 -6.16 -2.92 0.84
C PHE A 103 -5.24 -2.25 -0.19
N ASP A 104 -4.22 -1.56 0.28
CA ASP A 104 -3.24 -0.88 -0.60
C ASP A 104 -2.40 -1.88 -1.41
N ALA A 105 -2.02 -3.02 -0.82
CA ALA A 105 -1.30 -4.07 -1.53
C ALA A 105 -2.12 -4.65 -2.69
N ILE A 106 -3.42 -4.88 -2.50
CA ILE A 106 -4.32 -5.33 -3.57
C ILE A 106 -4.39 -4.29 -4.69
N GLN A 107 -4.51 -2.99 -4.36
CA GLN A 107 -4.53 -1.92 -5.37
C GLN A 107 -3.21 -1.85 -6.13
N MET A 108 -2.07 -1.95 -5.44
CA MET A 108 -0.75 -1.93 -6.05
C MET A 108 -0.57 -3.11 -7.02
N CYS A 109 -0.87 -4.35 -6.61
CA CYS A 109 -0.77 -5.54 -7.45
C CYS A 109 -1.69 -5.49 -8.69
N ARG A 110 -2.78 -4.71 -8.65
CA ARG A 110 -3.68 -4.53 -9.78
C ARG A 110 -3.32 -3.35 -10.69
N ALA A 111 -2.26 -2.61 -10.39
CA ALA A 111 -1.92 -1.39 -11.14
C ALA A 111 -1.56 -1.66 -12.61
N ASP A 112 -1.11 -2.84 -12.97
CA ASP A 112 -0.82 -3.26 -14.34
C ASP A 112 -1.95 -4.08 -15.00
N SER A 113 -3.12 -4.17 -14.35
CA SER A 113 -4.30 -4.94 -14.76
C SER A 113 -4.15 -6.46 -14.67
N GLU A 114 -3.08 -6.95 -14.08
CA GLU A 114 -2.87 -8.35 -13.76
C GLU A 114 -2.80 -8.51 -12.23
N PHE A 115 -3.54 -9.45 -11.68
CA PHE A 115 -3.42 -9.83 -10.28
C PHE A 115 -2.97 -11.29 -10.25
N ALA A 116 -1.67 -11.50 -10.32
CA ALA A 116 -1.06 -12.81 -10.44
C ALA A 116 -1.41 -13.73 -9.27
N THR A 117 -1.46 -15.04 -9.52
CA THR A 117 -1.77 -16.03 -8.46
C THR A 117 -0.77 -15.94 -7.31
N GLN A 118 0.50 -15.71 -7.60
CA GLN A 118 1.56 -15.56 -6.59
C GLN A 118 1.33 -14.35 -5.69
N GLU A 119 0.90 -13.22 -6.26
CA GLU A 119 0.56 -12.01 -5.49
C GLU A 119 -0.68 -12.22 -4.62
N GLN A 120 -1.72 -12.89 -5.15
CA GLN A 120 -2.90 -13.27 -4.36
C GLN A 120 -2.52 -14.15 -3.17
N MET A 121 -1.60 -15.10 -3.35
CA MET A 121 -1.07 -15.93 -2.27
C MET A 121 -0.25 -15.11 -1.27
N ALA A 122 0.56 -14.16 -1.74
CA ALA A 122 1.35 -13.27 -0.89
C ALA A 122 0.44 -12.33 -0.08
N VAL A 123 -0.61 -11.77 -0.67
CA VAL A 123 -1.65 -10.99 0.03
C VAL A 123 -2.28 -11.82 1.15
N LYS A 124 -2.68 -13.07 0.87
CA LYS A 124 -3.25 -13.96 1.89
C LYS A 124 -2.26 -14.29 3.00
N LYS A 125 -0.99 -14.54 2.66
CA LYS A 125 0.08 -14.77 3.64
C LYS A 125 0.27 -13.53 4.53
N ALA A 126 0.36 -12.34 3.95
CA ALA A 126 0.48 -11.10 4.68
C ALA A 126 -0.73 -10.86 5.60
N ALA A 127 -1.94 -11.08 5.11
CA ALA A 127 -3.17 -10.96 5.90
C ALA A 127 -3.14 -11.88 7.13
N LYS A 128 -2.73 -13.13 6.95
CA LYS A 128 -2.58 -14.09 8.05
C LYS A 128 -1.56 -13.64 9.09
N LEU A 129 -0.40 -13.15 8.66
CA LEU A 129 0.65 -12.63 9.56
C LEU A 129 0.19 -11.39 10.33
N LEU A 130 -0.63 -10.56 9.68
CA LEU A 130 -1.19 -9.32 10.26
C LEU A 130 -2.47 -9.57 11.08
N GLY A 131 -2.97 -10.80 11.14
CA GLY A 131 -4.21 -11.13 11.84
C GLY A 131 -5.48 -10.59 11.16
N VAL A 132 -5.44 -10.36 9.84
CA VAL A 132 -6.61 -9.95 9.04
C VAL A 132 -7.38 -11.20 8.58
N PRO A 133 -8.64 -11.37 8.99
CA PRO A 133 -9.45 -12.53 8.62
C PRO A 133 -9.73 -12.64 7.11
N ASP A 134 -9.92 -13.86 6.61
CA ASP A 134 -10.14 -14.12 5.18
C ASP A 134 -11.39 -13.43 4.61
N ASP A 135 -12.46 -13.32 5.39
CA ASP A 135 -13.69 -12.62 5.01
C ASP A 135 -13.44 -11.12 4.84
N ILE A 136 -12.57 -10.53 5.67
CA ILE A 136 -12.13 -9.14 5.52
C ILE A 136 -11.27 -8.97 4.25
N VAL A 137 -10.35 -9.90 3.98
CA VAL A 137 -9.55 -9.87 2.72
C VAL A 137 -10.47 -9.90 1.50
N LEU A 138 -11.49 -10.76 1.52
CA LEU A 138 -12.49 -10.82 0.45
C LEU A 138 -13.28 -9.51 0.32
N ALA A 139 -13.67 -8.91 1.44
CA ALA A 139 -14.39 -7.63 1.45
C ALA A 139 -13.50 -6.50 0.89
N LEU A 140 -12.21 -6.46 1.24
CA LEU A 140 -11.25 -5.49 0.71
C LEU A 140 -11.04 -5.65 -0.80
N ASN A 141 -10.94 -6.89 -1.31
CA ASN A 141 -10.88 -7.12 -2.76
C ASN A 141 -12.12 -6.55 -3.47
N ARG A 142 -13.31 -6.77 -2.92
CA ARG A 142 -14.56 -6.22 -3.49
C ARG A 142 -14.62 -4.71 -3.41
N LEU A 143 -14.07 -4.12 -2.36
CA LEU A 143 -13.97 -2.66 -2.24
C LEU A 143 -13.09 -2.09 -3.36
N VAL A 144 -11.96 -2.72 -3.66
CA VAL A 144 -11.11 -2.32 -4.79
C VAL A 144 -11.88 -2.44 -6.11
N ASP A 145 -12.61 -3.54 -6.36
CA ASP A 145 -13.45 -3.70 -7.56
C ASP A 145 -14.47 -2.55 -7.70
N GLN A 146 -15.09 -2.14 -6.60
CA GLN A 146 -16.07 -1.05 -6.59
C GLN A 146 -15.43 0.30 -6.87
N GLU A 147 -14.27 0.59 -6.30
CA GLU A 147 -13.53 1.84 -6.54
C GLU A 147 -13.04 1.93 -7.98
N GLU A 148 -12.52 0.85 -8.55
CA GLU A 148 -12.14 0.79 -9.96
C GLU A 148 -13.34 1.04 -10.89
N SER A 149 -14.49 0.40 -10.58
CA SER A 149 -15.73 0.59 -11.34
C SER A 149 -16.25 2.02 -11.24
N LEU A 150 -16.21 2.62 -10.06
CA LEU A 150 -16.61 4.01 -9.83
C LEU A 150 -15.69 4.99 -10.58
N ASN A 151 -14.39 4.74 -10.55
CA ASN A 151 -13.41 5.55 -11.27
C ASN A 151 -13.59 5.46 -12.78
N ALA A 152 -13.85 4.26 -13.33
CA ALA A 152 -14.16 4.05 -14.73
C ALA A 152 -15.43 4.80 -15.15
N MET A 153 -16.49 4.72 -14.34
CA MET A 153 -17.74 5.46 -14.57
C MET A 153 -17.52 6.97 -14.52
N ARG A 154 -16.74 7.45 -13.54
CA ARG A 154 -16.42 8.89 -13.42
C ARG A 154 -15.69 9.40 -14.67
N ARG A 155 -14.70 8.66 -15.17
CA ARG A 155 -14.01 9.01 -16.42
C ARG A 155 -14.97 9.02 -17.60
N ALA A 156 -15.76 7.98 -17.78
CA ALA A 156 -16.71 7.88 -18.88
C ALA A 156 -17.75 9.02 -18.91
N LEU A 157 -18.12 9.56 -17.76
CA LEU A 157 -19.12 10.63 -17.65
C LEU A 157 -18.54 12.04 -17.64
N LEU A 158 -17.32 12.22 -17.15
CA LEU A 158 -16.74 13.55 -16.91
C LEU A 158 -15.60 13.90 -17.85
N GLU A 159 -14.92 12.92 -18.45
CA GLU A 159 -13.92 13.18 -19.47
C GLU A 159 -14.65 13.50 -20.78
N THR A 160 -14.60 14.76 -21.21
CA THR A 160 -15.05 15.17 -22.52
C THR A 160 -13.95 14.89 -23.53
N GLU A 161 -14.29 14.21 -24.63
CA GLU A 161 -13.38 14.13 -25.78
C GLU A 161 -13.01 15.57 -26.19
N ARG A 162 -11.74 15.85 -26.28
CA ARG A 162 -11.29 17.10 -26.92
C ARG A 162 -11.64 16.98 -28.40
N LEU A 163 -12.66 17.71 -28.81
CA LEU A 163 -12.97 17.97 -30.20
C LEU A 163 -11.79 18.67 -30.89
#